data_e37186d305b12116308e911f4e8fd5f7
#
_entry.id   e37186d305b12116308e911f4e8fd5f7
#
_cell.length_a   1.000
_cell.length_b   1.000
_cell.length_c   1.000
_cell.angle_alpha   90.00
_cell.angle_beta   90.00
_cell.angle_gamma   90.00
#
_symmetry.space_group_name_H-M   'P 1'
#
loop_
_entity.id
_entity.type
_entity.pdbx_description
1 polymer ?
#
loop_
_entity_poly.entity_id
_entity_poly.type
_entity_poly.pdbx_seq_one_letter_code
_entity_poly.pdbx_strand_id
1 'polypeptide(L)'
;LMTDQVWHDDPKRLLFLLSRYKFVAKMLSGKEDVLEIGCGDAFGSRIVHQEVKKLTVADFDPIFIDDIRSRMEKDWHYEAKVHDILCGPVGRKFDAIYSLDVLEHISKDSEAIYIENMLASLSDHGVLIIGTPSIQSQAYATPQSVEGHVNCKDHAELKELMQRYFHNVFLFSMNDEVVHTG
;
A
#
# COMPACT_ATOMS: atom_id res chain seq x y z
N LEU A 1 10.04 -12.09 6.00
CA LEU A 1 8.92 -13.01 5.79
C LEU A 1 8.44 -13.00 4.32
N MET A 2 7.46 -12.18 3.99
CA MET A 2 6.91 -12.12 2.62
C MET A 2 7.96 -11.71 1.57
N THR A 3 8.70 -10.65 1.84
CA THR A 3 9.70 -10.13 0.90
C THR A 3 10.86 -11.08 0.69
N ASP A 4 11.26 -11.81 1.73
CA ASP A 4 12.29 -12.85 1.61
C ASP A 4 11.82 -14.00 0.69
N GLN A 5 10.55 -14.40 0.81
CA GLN A 5 9.97 -15.39 -0.10
C GLN A 5 9.94 -14.89 -1.56
N VAL A 6 9.55 -13.62 -1.77
CA VAL A 6 9.59 -13.01 -3.11
C VAL A 6 10.99 -13.01 -3.70
N TRP A 7 12.02 -12.75 -2.89
CA TRP A 7 13.41 -12.80 -3.34
C TRP A 7 13.83 -14.20 -3.80
N HIS A 8 13.38 -15.23 -3.09
CA HIS A 8 13.70 -16.62 -3.45
C HIS A 8 12.92 -17.10 -4.68
N ASP A 9 11.65 -16.72 -4.80
CA ASP A 9 10.78 -17.22 -5.87
C ASP A 9 11.04 -16.51 -7.21
N ASP A 10 11.12 -15.19 -7.19
CA ASP A 10 11.39 -14.38 -8.37
C ASP A 10 11.95 -13.00 -7.96
N PRO A 11 13.29 -12.84 -7.94
CA PRO A 11 13.94 -11.59 -7.55
C PRO A 11 13.49 -10.35 -8.35
N LYS A 12 13.05 -10.51 -9.60
CA LYS A 12 12.55 -9.40 -10.42
C LYS A 12 11.30 -8.78 -9.82
N ARG A 13 10.44 -9.58 -9.22
CA ARG A 13 9.22 -9.09 -8.54
C ARG A 13 9.54 -8.14 -7.40
N LEU A 14 10.68 -8.32 -6.72
CA LEU A 14 11.11 -7.40 -5.68
C LEU A 14 11.41 -6.01 -6.23
N LEU A 15 11.98 -5.90 -7.43
CA LEU A 15 12.23 -4.60 -8.07
C LEU A 15 10.91 -3.87 -8.36
N PHE A 16 9.90 -4.56 -8.90
CA PHE A 16 8.57 -3.99 -9.11
C PHE A 16 7.92 -3.55 -7.80
N LEU A 17 8.00 -4.37 -6.76
CA LEU A 17 7.49 -4.03 -5.43
C LEU A 17 8.15 -2.75 -4.92
N LEU A 18 9.47 -2.70 -4.87
CA LEU A 18 10.22 -1.56 -4.34
C LEU A 18 10.06 -0.29 -5.21
N SER A 19 9.86 -0.43 -6.52
CA SER A 19 9.58 0.71 -7.41
C SER A 19 8.27 1.40 -7.05
N ARG A 20 7.24 0.66 -6.62
CA ARG A 20 5.98 1.24 -6.12
C ARG A 20 6.18 2.01 -4.82
N TYR A 21 6.94 1.45 -3.88
CA TYR A 21 7.30 2.17 -2.65
C TYR A 21 8.12 3.42 -2.94
N LYS A 22 9.05 3.38 -3.90
CA LYS A 22 9.80 4.55 -4.35
C LYS A 22 8.89 5.63 -4.96
N PHE A 23 7.88 5.24 -5.72
CA PHE A 23 6.87 6.17 -6.22
C PHE A 23 6.10 6.83 -5.07
N VAL A 24 5.58 6.04 -4.12
CA VAL A 24 4.88 6.56 -2.92
C VAL A 24 5.78 7.51 -2.15
N ALA A 25 7.02 7.14 -1.89
CA ALA A 25 7.99 7.98 -1.18
C ALA A 25 8.14 9.36 -1.83
N LYS A 26 8.29 9.41 -3.16
CA LYS A 26 8.37 10.68 -3.89
C LYS A 26 7.08 11.49 -3.84
N MET A 27 5.92 10.85 -3.94
CA MET A 27 4.62 11.53 -3.90
C MET A 27 4.31 12.08 -2.51
N LEU A 28 4.82 11.45 -1.47
CA LEU A 28 4.56 11.83 -0.06
C LEU A 28 5.74 12.55 0.60
N SER A 29 6.80 12.91 -0.15
CA SER A 29 7.98 13.58 0.38
C SER A 29 7.60 14.84 1.17
N GLY A 30 8.12 14.95 2.40
CA GLY A 30 7.87 16.05 3.32
C GLY A 30 6.54 16.01 4.09
N LYS A 31 5.70 14.99 3.91
CA LYS A 31 4.47 14.82 4.72
C LYS A 31 4.82 14.59 6.20
N GLU A 32 3.97 15.14 7.08
CA GLU A 32 4.22 15.13 8.54
C GLU A 32 3.89 13.77 9.16
N ASP A 33 2.72 13.19 8.84
CA ASP A 33 2.19 11.98 9.46
C ASP A 33 1.52 11.09 8.42
N VAL A 34 2.13 9.95 8.13
CA VAL A 34 1.74 9.05 7.06
C VAL A 34 1.37 7.67 7.62
N LEU A 35 0.31 7.09 7.06
CA LEU A 35 -0.14 5.73 7.39
C LEU A 35 -0.01 4.81 6.20
N GLU A 36 0.51 3.62 6.43
CA GLU A 36 0.43 2.49 5.51
C GLU A 36 -0.61 1.48 6.01
N ILE A 37 -1.52 1.06 5.14
CA ILE A 37 -2.50 0.00 5.40
C ILE A 37 -2.15 -1.24 4.58
N GLY A 38 -2.06 -2.40 5.25
CA GLY A 38 -1.65 -3.67 4.65
C GLY A 38 -0.16 -3.72 4.38
N CYS A 39 0.64 -3.41 5.40
CA CYS A 39 2.09 -3.28 5.25
C CYS A 39 2.84 -4.61 5.07
N GLY A 40 2.18 -5.76 5.33
CA GLY A 40 2.86 -7.05 5.37
C GLY A 40 4.08 -7.02 6.30
N ASP A 41 5.25 -7.43 5.80
CA ASP A 41 6.50 -7.38 6.56
C ASP A 41 7.19 -5.99 6.56
N ALA A 42 6.54 -4.96 6.01
CA ALA A 42 7.00 -3.56 5.96
C ALA A 42 8.44 -3.38 5.41
N PHE A 43 8.89 -4.28 4.55
CA PHE A 43 10.24 -4.17 3.98
C PHE A 43 10.36 -2.93 3.08
N GLY A 44 9.38 -2.68 2.22
CA GLY A 44 9.35 -1.50 1.36
C GLY A 44 9.03 -0.21 2.10
N SER A 45 8.38 -0.27 3.25
CA SER A 45 7.98 0.89 4.06
C SER A 45 9.17 1.76 4.49
N ARG A 46 10.36 1.17 4.62
CA ARG A 46 11.61 1.92 4.91
C ARG A 46 11.93 2.96 3.84
N ILE A 47 11.58 2.72 2.57
CA ILE A 47 11.78 3.67 1.47
C ILE A 47 10.90 4.91 1.66
N VAL A 48 9.65 4.71 2.08
CA VAL A 48 8.73 5.82 2.37
C VAL A 48 9.15 6.56 3.65
N HIS A 49 9.59 5.82 4.67
CA HIS A 49 10.04 6.40 5.93
C HIS A 49 11.20 7.40 5.76
N GLN A 50 12.06 7.25 4.75
CA GLN A 50 13.14 8.19 4.46
C GLN A 50 12.66 9.56 3.99
N GLU A 51 11.45 9.64 3.44
CA GLU A 51 10.90 10.83 2.80
C GLU A 51 9.84 11.55 3.63
N VAL A 52 9.32 10.90 4.68
CA VAL A 52 8.24 11.44 5.54
C VAL A 52 8.75 11.64 6.97
N LYS A 53 8.08 12.51 7.74
CA LYS A 53 8.55 12.80 9.11
C LYS A 53 8.13 11.74 10.12
N LYS A 54 6.93 11.18 9.96
CA LYS A 54 6.41 10.09 10.78
C LYS A 54 5.71 9.07 9.89
N LEU A 55 5.99 7.81 10.14
CA LEU A 55 5.32 6.70 9.48
C LEU A 55 4.68 5.78 10.53
N THR A 56 3.43 5.45 10.32
CA THR A 56 2.74 4.35 10.99
C THR A 56 2.44 3.29 9.95
N VAL A 57 2.78 2.05 10.24
CA VAL A 57 2.43 0.90 9.41
C VAL A 57 1.40 0.03 10.14
N ALA A 58 0.41 -0.45 9.43
CA ALA A 58 -0.65 -1.26 10.00
C ALA A 58 -0.96 -2.48 9.12
N ASP A 59 -1.15 -3.60 9.78
CA ASP A 59 -1.60 -4.84 9.18
C ASP A 59 -2.59 -5.54 10.12
N PHE A 60 -3.53 -6.30 9.56
CA PHE A 60 -4.47 -7.07 10.37
C PHE A 60 -3.82 -8.30 11.00
N ASP A 61 -2.76 -8.84 10.39
CA ASP A 61 -2.07 -10.03 10.87
C ASP A 61 -0.98 -9.66 11.91
N PRO A 62 -1.15 -10.09 13.17
CA PRO A 62 -0.18 -9.82 14.22
C PRO A 62 1.20 -10.43 13.94
N ILE A 63 1.30 -11.49 13.13
CA ILE A 63 2.58 -12.13 12.80
C ILE A 63 3.51 -11.14 12.09
N PHE A 64 2.99 -10.36 11.14
CA PHE A 64 3.78 -9.34 10.47
C PHE A 64 4.21 -8.23 11.43
N ILE A 65 3.28 -7.76 12.25
CA ILE A 65 3.58 -6.66 13.19
C ILE A 65 4.60 -7.07 14.25
N ASP A 66 4.54 -8.29 14.75
CA ASP A 66 5.52 -8.81 15.70
C ASP A 66 6.90 -9.02 15.04
N ASP A 67 6.94 -9.50 13.80
CA ASP A 67 8.17 -9.57 13.02
C ASP A 67 8.78 -8.18 12.78
N ILE A 68 7.98 -7.19 12.37
CA ILE A 68 8.43 -5.81 12.20
C ILE A 68 9.06 -5.28 13.49
N ARG A 69 8.36 -5.41 14.63
CA ARG A 69 8.83 -4.95 15.93
C ARG A 69 10.13 -5.63 16.34
N SER A 70 10.27 -6.92 16.07
CA SER A 70 11.49 -7.69 16.37
C SER A 70 12.73 -7.24 15.58
N ARG A 71 12.52 -6.71 14.37
CA ARG A 71 13.56 -6.23 13.45
C ARG A 71 13.78 -4.72 13.50
N MET A 72 13.03 -4.01 14.37
CA MET A 72 13.10 -2.56 14.45
C MET A 72 14.48 -2.12 14.93
N GLU A 73 15.13 -1.27 14.14
CA GLU A 73 16.42 -0.68 14.46
C GLU A 73 16.24 0.76 14.94
N LYS A 74 17.17 1.26 15.74
CA LYS A 74 17.10 2.61 16.31
C LYS A 74 16.94 3.70 15.24
N ASP A 75 17.64 3.57 14.13
CA ASP A 75 17.64 4.56 13.04
C ASP A 75 16.47 4.37 12.05
N TRP A 76 15.72 3.28 12.18
CA TRP A 76 14.57 2.93 11.33
C TRP A 76 13.32 2.70 12.15
N HIS A 77 13.10 3.55 13.13
CA HIS A 77 11.99 3.42 14.04
C HIS A 77 10.72 4.10 13.49
N TYR A 78 9.67 3.33 13.31
CA TYR A 78 8.31 3.78 12.99
C TYR A 78 7.27 2.99 13.80
N GLU A 79 6.08 3.53 13.94
CA GLU A 79 5.00 2.86 14.67
C GLU A 79 4.49 1.66 13.86
N ALA A 80 4.40 0.48 14.48
CA ALA A 80 3.81 -0.71 13.89
C ALA A 80 2.60 -1.18 14.72
N LYS A 81 1.42 -1.27 14.07
CA LYS A 81 0.14 -1.48 14.72
C LYS A 81 -0.63 -2.65 14.11
N VAL A 82 -1.10 -3.57 14.94
CA VAL A 82 -2.11 -4.54 14.51
C VAL A 82 -3.43 -3.80 14.35
N HIS A 83 -3.96 -3.77 13.13
CA HIS A 83 -5.22 -3.10 12.84
C HIS A 83 -5.86 -3.65 11.57
N ASP A 84 -7.10 -4.10 11.70
CA ASP A 84 -7.94 -4.45 10.55
C ASP A 84 -8.75 -3.22 10.14
N ILE A 85 -8.43 -2.67 8.98
CA ILE A 85 -9.12 -1.50 8.43
C ILE A 85 -10.60 -1.78 8.11
N LEU A 86 -10.99 -3.03 7.94
CA LEU A 86 -12.41 -3.39 7.76
C LEU A 86 -13.21 -3.31 9.06
N CYS A 87 -12.53 -3.36 10.22
CA CYS A 87 -13.18 -3.23 11.54
C CYS A 87 -13.40 -1.77 11.96
N GLY A 88 -12.79 -0.79 11.28
CA GLY A 88 -12.97 0.62 11.58
C GLY A 88 -11.75 1.49 11.24
N PRO A 89 -11.86 2.82 11.41
CA PRO A 89 -10.77 3.74 11.19
C PRO A 89 -9.65 3.58 12.24
N VAL A 90 -8.44 4.08 11.92
CA VAL A 90 -7.25 3.89 12.79
C VAL A 90 -7.29 4.71 14.10
N GLY A 91 -8.33 5.53 14.28
CA GLY A 91 -8.56 6.27 15.54
C GLY A 91 -7.85 7.61 15.64
N ARG A 92 -7.10 8.04 14.61
CA ARG A 92 -6.53 9.39 14.45
C ARG A 92 -6.45 9.78 12.99
N LYS A 93 -6.14 11.05 12.72
CA LYS A 93 -6.00 11.59 11.37
C LYS A 93 -4.55 11.59 10.92
N PHE A 94 -4.36 11.35 9.61
CA PHE A 94 -3.06 11.35 8.92
C PHE A 94 -3.08 12.33 7.74
N ASP A 95 -1.93 12.90 7.40
CA ASP A 95 -1.79 13.80 6.25
C ASP A 95 -1.77 13.06 4.93
N ALA A 96 -1.38 11.80 4.98
CA ALA A 96 -1.47 10.89 3.85
C ALA A 96 -1.67 9.44 4.32
N ILE A 97 -2.35 8.68 3.48
CA ILE A 97 -2.51 7.24 3.64
C ILE A 97 -2.09 6.58 2.32
N TYR A 98 -1.40 5.47 2.40
CA TYR A 98 -1.18 4.63 1.24
C TYR A 98 -1.44 3.16 1.56
N SER A 99 -1.83 2.43 0.51
CA SER A 99 -2.06 1.00 0.58
C SER A 99 -1.68 0.37 -0.76
N LEU A 100 -0.78 -0.58 -0.74
CA LEU A 100 -0.22 -1.23 -1.91
C LEU A 100 -0.52 -2.72 -1.88
N ASP A 101 -1.08 -3.24 -2.96
CA ASP A 101 -1.39 -4.66 -3.13
C ASP A 101 -2.33 -5.21 -2.02
N VAL A 102 -3.38 -4.45 -1.70
CA VAL A 102 -4.39 -4.82 -0.70
C VAL A 102 -5.80 -4.86 -1.30
N LEU A 103 -6.16 -3.85 -2.11
CA LEU A 103 -7.52 -3.70 -2.65
C LEU A 103 -8.00 -4.95 -3.41
N GLU A 104 -7.11 -5.61 -4.15
CA GLU A 104 -7.41 -6.83 -4.88
C GLU A 104 -7.81 -8.01 -4.00
N HIS A 105 -7.45 -7.99 -2.72
CA HIS A 105 -7.82 -9.00 -1.73
C HIS A 105 -9.09 -8.66 -0.96
N ILE A 106 -9.59 -7.42 -1.09
CA ILE A 106 -10.82 -6.96 -0.44
C ILE A 106 -12.01 -7.35 -1.31
N SER A 107 -12.98 -8.05 -0.75
CA SER A 107 -14.20 -8.40 -1.48
C SER A 107 -14.94 -7.13 -1.96
N LYS A 108 -15.68 -7.24 -3.07
CA LYS A 108 -16.49 -6.11 -3.58
C LYS A 108 -17.50 -5.59 -2.55
N ASP A 109 -18.04 -6.48 -1.71
CA ASP A 109 -18.99 -6.10 -0.66
C ASP A 109 -18.33 -5.31 0.48
N SER A 110 -17.03 -5.49 0.70
CA SER A 110 -16.26 -4.80 1.75
C SER A 110 -15.48 -3.57 1.22
N GLU A 111 -15.48 -3.34 -0.09
CA GLU A 111 -14.70 -2.30 -0.74
C GLU A 111 -15.04 -0.88 -0.22
N ALA A 112 -16.34 -0.59 -0.06
CA ALA A 112 -16.79 0.69 0.46
C ALA A 112 -16.28 0.90 1.90
N ILE A 113 -16.41 -0.10 2.76
CA ILE A 113 -15.95 -0.05 4.16
C ILE A 113 -14.44 0.19 4.21
N TYR A 114 -13.67 -0.50 3.37
CA TYR A 114 -12.22 -0.33 3.27
C TYR A 114 -11.84 1.14 2.94
N ILE A 115 -12.47 1.73 1.93
CA ILE A 115 -12.19 3.11 1.52
C ILE A 115 -12.68 4.11 2.57
N GLU A 116 -13.89 3.96 3.09
CA GLU A 116 -14.50 4.87 4.05
C GLU A 116 -13.73 4.92 5.38
N ASN A 117 -13.23 3.79 5.87
CA ASN A 117 -12.40 3.76 7.07
C ASN A 117 -11.03 4.41 6.87
N MET A 118 -10.43 4.29 5.68
CA MET A 118 -9.24 5.08 5.34
C MET A 118 -9.56 6.58 5.28
N LEU A 119 -10.67 6.98 4.65
CA LEU A 119 -11.10 8.38 4.62
C LEU A 119 -11.39 8.94 6.02
N ALA A 120 -12.02 8.15 6.88
CA ALA A 120 -12.23 8.52 8.27
C ALA A 120 -10.93 8.70 9.05
N SER A 121 -9.83 8.11 8.58
CA SER A 121 -8.47 8.27 9.13
C SER A 121 -7.64 9.33 8.38
N LEU A 122 -8.15 9.90 7.29
CA LEU A 122 -7.44 10.91 6.49
C LEU A 122 -7.85 12.33 6.92
N SER A 123 -6.91 13.26 6.94
CA SER A 123 -7.19 14.67 7.17
C SER A 123 -7.94 15.30 5.99
N ASP A 124 -8.59 16.46 6.20
CA ASP A 124 -9.45 17.11 5.19
C ASP A 124 -8.71 17.47 3.89
N HIS A 125 -7.40 17.70 3.97
CA HIS A 125 -6.52 17.96 2.82
C HIS A 125 -5.52 16.82 2.58
N GLY A 126 -5.83 15.66 3.11
CA GLY A 126 -4.97 14.49 3.03
C GLY A 126 -4.94 13.87 1.63
N VAL A 127 -3.90 13.09 1.38
CA VAL A 127 -3.70 12.35 0.13
C VAL A 127 -3.87 10.87 0.38
N LEU A 128 -4.65 10.19 -0.46
CA LEU A 128 -4.72 8.73 -0.48
C LEU A 128 -4.03 8.21 -1.73
N ILE A 129 -3.14 7.23 -1.57
CA ILE A 129 -2.52 6.48 -2.66
C ILE A 129 -2.93 5.01 -2.54
N ILE A 130 -3.54 4.48 -3.58
CA ILE A 130 -3.85 3.05 -3.68
C ILE A 130 -3.08 2.48 -4.87
N GLY A 131 -2.31 1.43 -4.62
CA GLY A 131 -1.67 0.62 -5.66
C GLY A 131 -2.27 -0.77 -5.67
N THR A 132 -2.69 -1.22 -6.84
CA THR A 132 -3.30 -2.54 -7.05
C THR A 132 -2.92 -3.07 -8.44
N PRO A 133 -2.74 -4.38 -8.63
CA PRO A 133 -2.56 -4.95 -9.95
C PRO A 133 -3.82 -4.73 -10.80
N SER A 134 -3.63 -4.42 -12.08
CA SER A 134 -4.74 -4.31 -13.01
C SER A 134 -5.33 -5.68 -13.35
N ILE A 135 -6.59 -5.73 -13.76
CA ILE A 135 -7.20 -6.99 -14.22
C ILE A 135 -6.44 -7.57 -15.42
N GLN A 136 -5.85 -6.72 -16.28
CA GLN A 136 -5.04 -7.17 -17.43
C GLN A 136 -3.75 -7.86 -16.97
N SER A 137 -3.17 -7.45 -15.85
CA SER A 137 -1.94 -8.07 -15.33
C SER A 137 -2.17 -9.48 -14.77
N GLN A 138 -3.43 -9.87 -14.53
CA GLN A 138 -3.76 -11.21 -14.03
C GLN A 138 -3.38 -12.32 -15.01
N ALA A 139 -3.25 -12.03 -16.29
CA ALA A 139 -2.73 -12.98 -17.29
C ALA A 139 -1.29 -13.45 -17.01
N TYR A 140 -0.55 -12.69 -16.20
CA TYR A 140 0.84 -12.96 -15.82
C TYR A 140 0.99 -13.32 -14.33
N ALA A 141 -0.12 -13.36 -13.60
CA ALA A 141 -0.12 -13.67 -12.18
C ALA A 141 0.13 -15.16 -11.91
N THR A 142 0.71 -15.48 -10.77
CA THR A 142 0.84 -16.86 -10.33
C THR A 142 -0.53 -17.47 -9.99
N PRO A 143 -0.71 -18.79 -10.05
CA PRO A 143 -1.97 -19.41 -9.65
C PRO A 143 -2.44 -18.99 -8.24
N GLN A 144 -1.51 -18.88 -7.30
CA GLN A 144 -1.80 -18.43 -5.95
C GLN A 144 -2.28 -16.96 -5.90
N SER A 145 -1.66 -16.08 -6.71
CA SER A 145 -2.12 -14.69 -6.81
C SER A 145 -3.52 -14.62 -7.43
N VAL A 146 -3.80 -15.39 -8.46
CA VAL A 146 -5.13 -15.43 -9.11
C VAL A 146 -6.20 -15.87 -8.11
N GLU A 147 -5.92 -16.86 -7.27
CA GLU A 147 -6.84 -17.35 -6.25
C GLU A 147 -7.13 -16.27 -5.18
N GLY A 148 -6.12 -15.51 -4.77
CA GLY A 148 -6.25 -14.46 -3.75
C GLY A 148 -6.80 -13.12 -4.26
N HIS A 149 -6.74 -12.87 -5.57
CA HIS A 149 -7.15 -11.60 -6.18
C HIS A 149 -8.63 -11.61 -6.57
N VAL A 150 -9.48 -11.29 -5.63
CA VAL A 150 -10.95 -11.34 -5.80
C VAL A 150 -11.55 -10.04 -6.35
N ASN A 151 -10.79 -8.94 -6.40
CA ASN A 151 -11.27 -7.61 -6.74
C ASN A 151 -10.28 -6.79 -7.57
N CYS A 152 -9.64 -7.39 -8.55
CA CYS A 152 -8.85 -6.64 -9.53
C CYS A 152 -9.76 -5.76 -10.39
N LYS A 153 -9.29 -4.55 -10.69
CA LYS A 153 -10.00 -3.55 -11.49
C LYS A 153 -9.20 -3.20 -12.74
N ASP A 154 -9.93 -2.76 -13.76
CA ASP A 154 -9.29 -2.04 -14.85
C ASP A 154 -9.10 -0.55 -14.47
N HIS A 155 -8.45 0.18 -15.36
CA HIS A 155 -8.17 1.60 -15.22
C HIS A 155 -9.45 2.45 -15.05
N ALA A 156 -10.51 2.16 -15.81
CA ALA A 156 -11.75 2.93 -15.76
C ALA A 156 -12.52 2.66 -14.49
N GLU A 157 -12.64 1.40 -14.09
CA GLU A 157 -13.30 0.97 -12.86
C GLU A 157 -12.64 1.57 -11.61
N LEU A 158 -11.29 1.53 -11.54
CA LEU A 158 -10.57 2.12 -10.41
C LEU A 158 -10.77 3.64 -10.35
N LYS A 159 -10.72 4.32 -11.49
CA LYS A 159 -10.96 5.76 -11.57
C LYS A 159 -12.37 6.13 -11.11
N GLU A 160 -13.38 5.44 -11.64
CA GLU A 160 -14.78 5.67 -11.27
C GLU A 160 -15.02 5.43 -9.78
N LEU A 161 -14.44 4.36 -9.22
CA LEU A 161 -14.53 4.07 -7.80
C LEU A 161 -13.98 5.24 -6.98
N MET A 162 -12.77 5.70 -7.27
CA MET A 162 -12.13 6.76 -6.49
C MET A 162 -12.78 8.13 -6.68
N GLN A 163 -13.40 8.40 -7.84
CA GLN A 163 -14.16 9.63 -8.10
C GLN A 163 -15.45 9.76 -7.27
N ARG A 164 -15.93 8.67 -6.65
CA ARG A 164 -17.05 8.74 -5.70
C ARG A 164 -16.65 9.40 -4.37
N TYR A 165 -15.36 9.39 -4.06
CA TYR A 165 -14.81 9.83 -2.77
C TYR A 165 -13.92 11.08 -2.90
N PHE A 166 -13.31 11.33 -4.06
CA PHE A 166 -12.33 12.40 -4.28
C PHE A 166 -12.66 13.25 -5.49
N HIS A 167 -12.49 14.57 -5.36
CA HIS A 167 -12.63 15.50 -6.49
C HIS A 167 -11.51 15.34 -7.51
N ASN A 168 -10.29 15.09 -7.05
CA ASN A 168 -9.11 14.94 -7.89
C ASN A 168 -8.60 13.51 -7.81
N VAL A 169 -8.62 12.81 -8.93
CA VAL A 169 -8.11 11.43 -9.05
C VAL A 169 -7.13 11.39 -10.21
N PHE A 170 -5.89 11.01 -9.89
CA PHE A 170 -4.81 10.85 -10.86
C PHE A 170 -4.45 9.37 -10.94
N LEU A 171 -4.41 8.83 -12.14
CA LEU A 171 -4.01 7.45 -12.38
C LEU A 171 -2.61 7.40 -12.96
N PHE A 172 -1.83 6.46 -12.44
CA PHE A 172 -0.49 6.15 -12.91
C PHE A 172 -0.45 4.67 -13.27
N SER A 173 0.32 4.32 -14.29
CA SER A 173 0.62 2.93 -14.63
C SER A 173 2.11 2.67 -14.47
N MET A 174 2.44 1.46 -14.06
CA MET A 174 3.81 0.98 -14.02
C MET A 174 3.93 -0.24 -14.93
N ASN A 175 4.69 -0.11 -16.00
CA ASN A 175 4.90 -1.21 -16.95
C ASN A 175 6.24 -1.90 -16.73
N ASP A 176 7.25 -1.12 -16.35
CA ASP A 176 8.60 -1.56 -16.11
C ASP A 176 9.35 -0.48 -15.34
N GLU A 177 10.50 -0.81 -14.78
CA GLU A 177 11.41 0.20 -14.26
C GLU A 177 12.12 0.90 -15.43
N VAL A 178 12.19 2.22 -15.36
CA VAL A 178 12.84 3.03 -16.39
C VAL A 178 14.18 3.50 -15.88
N VAL A 179 15.25 3.05 -16.52
CA VAL A 179 16.61 3.57 -16.32
C VAL A 179 16.89 4.58 -17.42
N HIS A 180 17.04 5.85 -17.05
CA HIS A 180 17.48 6.89 -17.95
C HIS A 180 19.01 6.94 -17.96
N THR A 181 19.59 6.68 -19.11
CA THR A 181 20.99 7.00 -19.38
C THR A 181 21.03 8.44 -19.81
N GLY A 182 21.54 9.30 -18.97
CA GLY A 182 21.72 10.73 -19.24
C GLY A 182 22.74 11.00 -20.35
#